data_32d6f1678a6f401340126cd3fe5dad64
#
_entry.id   32d6f1678a6f401340126cd3fe5dad64
#
_cell.length_a   1.000
_cell.length_b   1.000
_cell.length_c   1.000
_cell.angle_alpha   90.00
_cell.angle_beta   90.00
_cell.angle_gamma   90.00
#
_symmetry.space_group_name_H-M   'P 1'
#
loop_
_entity.id
_entity.type
_entity.pdbx_description
1 polymer ?
#
loop_
_entity_poly.entity_id
_entity_poly.type
_entity_poly.pdbx_seq_one_letter_code
_entity_poly.pdbx_strand_id
1 'polypeptide(L)'
;MNTKFKIERRSTKGGDKYYLVYPVSTTKRRTKISRLIKTGDAPTPAEFDTAVLQHTEEFIARAADKYAELRTEELTFQYIPPFLGKEIEKARYLHAYSVSTIPEDKREDYEDLYDAKYIAGTAGLEDISAGSGKLTRNYRLVRTCRETAGKKVTPEFIREIHRLILMELPEETGVFREDGNAELRLQMILDEYYQKTDAGYSVFEQAVLFLYRFFIVHPFPTANGLVGREIFNFLLECGGYQRIIFPSEFAKLYTMALDFGDKKDYQRMVTLFASIFMRQNVRVF
;
A
#
# COMPACT_ATOMS: atom_id res chain seq x y z
N MET A 1 -6.88 -18.58 -14.68
CA MET A 1 -8.13 -17.99 -15.21
C MET A 1 -8.80 -17.16 -14.14
N ASN A 2 -9.19 -15.93 -14.45
CA ASN A 2 -9.70 -14.98 -13.44
C ASN A 2 -11.12 -15.37 -13.02
N THR A 3 -11.27 -16.04 -11.89
CA THR A 3 -12.51 -16.62 -11.37
C THR A 3 -13.62 -15.61 -11.01
N LYS A 4 -13.37 -14.30 -11.14
CA LYS A 4 -14.33 -13.25 -10.75
C LYS A 4 -15.38 -12.94 -11.83
N PHE A 5 -15.10 -13.21 -13.10
CA PHE A 5 -16.10 -13.00 -14.15
C PHE A 5 -17.21 -14.03 -14.11
N LYS A 6 -18.45 -13.58 -14.40
CA LYS A 6 -19.65 -14.42 -14.42
C LYS A 6 -20.55 -14.01 -15.59
N ILE A 7 -21.43 -14.93 -16.03
CA ILE A 7 -22.53 -14.61 -16.94
C ILE A 7 -23.80 -14.35 -16.11
N GLU A 8 -24.49 -13.27 -16.46
CA GLU A 8 -25.81 -12.95 -15.96
C GLU A 8 -26.82 -12.91 -17.09
N ARG A 9 -27.86 -13.73 -17.00
CA ARG A 9 -29.00 -13.70 -17.92
C ARG A 9 -30.03 -12.69 -17.45
N ARG A 10 -30.53 -11.86 -18.36
CA ARG A 10 -31.68 -10.97 -18.14
C ARG A 10 -32.72 -11.21 -19.23
N SER A 11 -33.89 -11.70 -18.84
CA SER A 11 -35.01 -11.91 -19.77
C SER A 11 -35.74 -10.59 -20.02
N THR A 12 -35.99 -10.26 -21.27
CA THR A 12 -36.70 -9.05 -21.68
C THR A 12 -37.81 -9.42 -22.70
N LYS A 13 -38.72 -8.49 -22.97
CA LYS A 13 -39.75 -8.68 -24.01
C LYS A 13 -39.21 -9.02 -25.41
N GLY A 14 -37.94 -8.65 -25.67
CA GLY A 14 -37.22 -8.92 -26.92
C GLY A 14 -36.30 -10.14 -26.90
N GLY A 15 -36.47 -11.03 -25.91
CA GLY A 15 -35.64 -12.24 -25.72
C GLY A 15 -34.63 -12.12 -24.58
N ASP A 16 -33.84 -13.16 -24.46
CA ASP A 16 -32.81 -13.26 -23.44
C ASP A 16 -31.56 -12.46 -23.81
N LYS A 17 -31.00 -11.79 -22.82
CA LYS A 17 -29.74 -11.04 -22.94
C LYS A 17 -28.74 -11.57 -21.94
N TYR A 18 -27.50 -11.80 -22.39
CA TYR A 18 -26.43 -12.33 -21.58
C TYR A 18 -25.35 -11.26 -21.37
N TYR A 19 -25.00 -11.02 -20.13
CA TYR A 19 -24.05 -10.00 -19.72
C TYR A 19 -22.82 -10.66 -19.10
N LEU A 20 -21.63 -10.24 -19.52
CA LEU A 20 -20.43 -10.45 -18.75
C LEU A 20 -20.48 -9.51 -17.53
N VAL A 21 -20.25 -10.06 -16.34
CA VAL A 21 -20.38 -9.35 -15.07
C VAL A 21 -19.12 -9.52 -14.25
N TYR A 22 -18.64 -8.43 -13.65
CA TYR A 22 -17.52 -8.42 -12.74
C TYR A 22 -17.93 -7.74 -11.43
N PRO A 23 -17.79 -8.43 -10.27
CA PRO A 23 -18.17 -7.88 -8.98
C PRO A 23 -17.13 -6.88 -8.48
N VAL A 24 -17.59 -5.79 -7.89
CA VAL A 24 -16.77 -4.79 -7.20
C VAL A 24 -17.29 -4.67 -5.77
N SER A 25 -16.41 -4.82 -4.80
CA SER A 25 -16.79 -4.72 -3.38
C SER A 25 -15.75 -3.95 -2.59
N THR A 26 -16.26 -3.15 -1.66
CA THR A 26 -15.52 -2.53 -0.57
C THR A 26 -15.85 -3.24 0.74
N THR A 27 -15.41 -2.70 1.87
CA THR A 27 -15.77 -3.23 3.20
C THR A 27 -17.26 -3.10 3.50
N LYS A 28 -17.92 -2.05 2.99
CA LYS A 28 -19.32 -1.73 3.33
C LYS A 28 -20.29 -1.93 2.17
N ARG A 29 -19.82 -1.96 0.93
CA ARG A 29 -20.68 -1.92 -0.26
C ARG A 29 -20.30 -2.99 -1.29
N ARG A 30 -21.30 -3.47 -2.03
CA ARG A 30 -21.12 -4.37 -3.17
C ARG A 30 -21.86 -3.84 -4.38
N THR A 31 -21.24 -3.92 -5.54
CA THR A 31 -21.82 -3.59 -6.83
C THR A 31 -21.24 -4.48 -7.92
N LYS A 32 -21.63 -4.27 -9.15
CA LYS A 32 -21.09 -5.02 -10.30
C LYS A 32 -20.99 -4.12 -11.52
N ILE A 33 -20.04 -4.43 -12.36
CA ILE A 33 -19.90 -3.88 -13.70
C ILE A 33 -20.43 -4.92 -14.66
N SER A 34 -21.21 -4.52 -15.67
CA SER A 34 -21.77 -5.44 -16.64
C SER A 34 -21.63 -4.91 -18.06
N ARG A 35 -21.49 -5.83 -19.04
CA ARG A 35 -21.47 -5.56 -20.46
C ARG A 35 -22.28 -6.63 -21.18
N LEU A 36 -23.16 -6.23 -22.10
CA LEU A 36 -23.90 -7.14 -22.96
C LEU A 36 -22.91 -7.85 -23.89
N ILE A 37 -22.96 -9.18 -23.94
CA ILE A 37 -22.10 -10.00 -24.80
C ILE A 37 -22.88 -10.79 -25.85
N LYS A 38 -24.15 -11.15 -25.55
CA LYS A 38 -24.98 -11.95 -26.50
C LYS A 38 -26.47 -11.73 -26.23
N THR A 39 -27.26 -11.88 -27.31
CA THR A 39 -28.72 -11.93 -27.26
C THR A 39 -29.19 -13.23 -27.89
N GLY A 40 -30.31 -13.79 -27.39
CA GLY A 40 -30.88 -15.07 -27.84
C GLY A 40 -30.37 -16.25 -27.02
N ASP A 41 -29.62 -17.16 -27.60
CA ASP A 41 -29.13 -18.36 -26.94
C ASP A 41 -27.99 -18.08 -25.93
N ALA A 42 -27.87 -18.93 -24.92
CA ALA A 42 -26.81 -18.83 -23.92
C ALA A 42 -25.42 -18.89 -24.59
N PRO A 43 -24.44 -18.10 -24.14
CA PRO A 43 -23.06 -18.18 -24.61
C PRO A 43 -22.47 -19.55 -24.29
N THR A 44 -21.74 -20.11 -25.24
CA THR A 44 -20.91 -21.30 -25.00
C THR A 44 -19.72 -20.97 -24.09
N PRO A 45 -19.07 -21.97 -23.47
CA PRO A 45 -17.84 -21.73 -22.71
C PRO A 45 -16.74 -20.99 -23.48
N ALA A 46 -16.56 -21.33 -24.78
CA ALA A 46 -15.57 -20.68 -25.63
C ALA A 46 -15.92 -19.20 -25.93
N GLU A 47 -17.19 -18.88 -26.15
CA GLU A 47 -17.64 -17.48 -26.28
C GLU A 47 -17.48 -16.70 -24.99
N PHE A 48 -17.69 -17.34 -23.84
CA PHE A 48 -17.42 -16.72 -22.53
C PHE A 48 -15.94 -16.40 -22.34
N ASP A 49 -15.06 -17.37 -22.57
CA ASP A 49 -13.61 -17.19 -22.45
C ASP A 49 -13.09 -16.11 -23.39
N THR A 50 -13.60 -16.08 -24.63
CA THR A 50 -13.28 -15.02 -25.60
C THR A 50 -13.74 -13.65 -25.12
N ALA A 51 -14.94 -13.53 -24.59
CA ALA A 51 -15.46 -12.27 -24.06
C ALA A 51 -14.66 -11.79 -22.83
N VAL A 52 -14.26 -12.71 -21.94
CA VAL A 52 -13.37 -12.38 -20.81
C VAL A 52 -12.05 -11.83 -21.32
N LEU A 53 -11.39 -12.53 -22.24
CA LEU A 53 -10.10 -12.11 -22.79
C LEU A 53 -10.16 -10.72 -23.43
N GLN A 54 -11.20 -10.48 -24.25
CA GLN A 54 -11.37 -9.21 -24.98
C GLN A 54 -11.69 -8.03 -24.07
N HIS A 55 -12.32 -8.25 -22.94
CA HIS A 55 -12.85 -7.15 -22.11
C HIS A 55 -12.20 -7.02 -20.73
N THR A 56 -11.22 -7.86 -20.38
CA THR A 56 -10.59 -7.85 -19.05
C THR A 56 -10.03 -6.47 -18.69
N GLU A 57 -9.24 -5.85 -19.54
CA GLU A 57 -8.62 -4.54 -19.27
C GLU A 57 -9.67 -3.44 -19.03
N GLU A 58 -10.69 -3.37 -19.92
CA GLU A 58 -11.80 -2.41 -19.76
C GLU A 58 -12.52 -2.62 -18.42
N PHE A 59 -12.80 -3.89 -18.06
CA PHE A 59 -13.49 -4.19 -16.82
C PHE A 59 -12.67 -3.85 -15.59
N ILE A 60 -11.36 -4.12 -15.61
CA ILE A 60 -10.49 -3.80 -14.48
C ILE A 60 -10.36 -2.29 -14.31
N ALA A 61 -10.20 -1.52 -15.39
CA ALA A 61 -10.16 -0.07 -15.31
C ALA A 61 -11.47 0.49 -14.71
N ARG A 62 -12.63 0.06 -15.21
CA ARG A 62 -13.95 0.46 -14.70
C ARG A 62 -14.19 -0.02 -13.26
N ALA A 63 -13.67 -1.20 -12.91
CA ALA A 63 -13.76 -1.72 -11.54
C ALA A 63 -12.93 -0.88 -10.57
N ALA A 64 -11.74 -0.46 -10.99
CA ALA A 64 -10.87 0.41 -10.20
C ALA A 64 -11.55 1.78 -9.95
N ASP A 65 -12.12 2.39 -11.00
CA ASP A 65 -12.85 3.66 -10.87
C ASP A 65 -14.06 3.52 -9.92
N LYS A 66 -14.83 2.44 -10.09
CA LYS A 66 -16.02 2.21 -9.24
C LYS A 66 -15.66 1.87 -7.80
N TYR A 67 -14.59 1.09 -7.60
CA TYR A 67 -14.06 0.82 -6.26
C TYR A 67 -13.62 2.11 -5.57
N ALA A 68 -12.83 2.93 -6.28
CA ALA A 68 -12.32 4.18 -5.76
C ALA A 68 -13.44 5.15 -5.38
N GLU A 69 -14.49 5.27 -6.22
CA GLU A 69 -15.68 6.07 -5.92
C GLU A 69 -16.33 5.62 -4.61
N LEU A 70 -16.69 4.32 -4.50
CA LEU A 70 -17.32 3.77 -3.32
C LEU A 70 -16.45 3.91 -2.07
N ARG A 71 -15.16 3.64 -2.22
CA ARG A 71 -14.22 3.69 -1.10
C ARG A 71 -13.99 5.10 -0.59
N THR A 72 -13.91 6.10 -1.50
CA THR A 72 -13.77 7.50 -1.12
C THR A 72 -14.96 8.01 -0.32
N GLU A 73 -16.16 7.52 -0.60
CA GLU A 73 -17.37 7.84 0.19
C GLU A 73 -17.38 7.18 1.58
N GLU A 74 -16.61 6.09 1.77
CA GLU A 74 -16.50 5.37 3.05
C GLU A 74 -15.43 5.93 3.98
N LEU A 75 -14.47 6.70 3.43
CA LEU A 75 -13.31 7.21 4.14
C LEU A 75 -13.46 8.69 4.50
N THR A 76 -12.88 9.05 5.63
CA THR A 76 -12.67 10.45 6.02
C THR A 76 -11.27 10.88 5.62
N PHE A 77 -11.18 11.88 4.75
CA PHE A 77 -9.92 12.54 4.40
C PHE A 77 -9.78 13.83 5.18
N GLN A 78 -8.63 14.02 5.80
CA GLN A 78 -8.36 15.19 6.65
C GLN A 78 -7.46 16.20 5.95
N TYR A 79 -6.54 15.74 5.11
CA TYR A 79 -5.46 16.56 4.55
C TYR A 79 -5.40 16.54 3.02
N ILE A 80 -5.93 15.54 2.36
CA ILE A 80 -5.95 15.48 0.90
C ILE A 80 -7.37 15.71 0.37
N PRO A 81 -7.51 16.39 -0.77
CA PRO A 81 -8.82 16.57 -1.38
C PRO A 81 -9.42 15.24 -1.87
N PRO A 82 -10.75 15.09 -1.88
CA PRO A 82 -11.41 13.83 -2.26
C PRO A 82 -11.00 13.28 -3.62
N PHE A 83 -10.72 14.16 -4.61
CA PHE A 83 -10.28 13.70 -5.93
C PHE A 83 -8.92 12.97 -5.87
N LEU A 84 -7.97 13.46 -5.07
CA LEU A 84 -6.67 12.80 -4.87
C LEU A 84 -6.84 11.52 -4.07
N GLY A 85 -7.72 11.52 -3.05
CA GLY A 85 -8.11 10.31 -2.32
C GLY A 85 -8.66 9.23 -3.25
N LYS A 86 -9.51 9.63 -4.22
CA LYS A 86 -10.03 8.72 -5.25
C LYS A 86 -8.91 8.09 -6.09
N GLU A 87 -7.94 8.88 -6.55
CA GLU A 87 -6.82 8.35 -7.33
C GLU A 87 -5.94 7.39 -6.51
N ILE A 88 -5.72 7.66 -5.22
CA ILE A 88 -4.98 6.76 -4.31
C ILE A 88 -5.73 5.43 -4.15
N GLU A 89 -7.05 5.46 -3.93
CA GLU A 89 -7.86 4.23 -3.80
C GLU A 89 -7.94 3.46 -5.13
N LYS A 90 -7.94 4.15 -6.26
CA LYS A 90 -7.84 3.53 -7.58
C LYS A 90 -6.50 2.80 -7.75
N ALA A 91 -5.39 3.46 -7.42
CA ALA A 91 -4.06 2.86 -7.46
C ALA A 91 -3.96 1.63 -6.53
N ARG A 92 -4.52 1.72 -5.32
CA ARG A 92 -4.63 0.59 -4.39
C ARG A 92 -5.35 -0.61 -5.01
N TYR A 93 -6.49 -0.39 -5.66
CA TYR A 93 -7.24 -1.47 -6.33
C TYR A 93 -6.44 -2.12 -7.45
N LEU A 94 -5.81 -1.31 -8.30
CA LEU A 94 -5.01 -1.77 -9.42
C LEU A 94 -3.78 -2.56 -8.95
N HIS A 95 -3.11 -2.11 -7.89
CA HIS A 95 -2.02 -2.86 -7.27
C HIS A 95 -2.49 -4.22 -6.75
N ALA A 96 -3.57 -4.27 -5.97
CA ALA A 96 -4.12 -5.52 -5.47
C ALA A 96 -4.52 -6.49 -6.60
N TYR A 97 -5.06 -5.96 -7.71
CA TYR A 97 -5.34 -6.75 -8.90
C TYR A 97 -4.04 -7.30 -9.52
N SER A 98 -3.04 -6.44 -9.76
CA SER A 98 -1.77 -6.85 -10.36
C SER A 98 -1.09 -7.95 -9.56
N VAL A 99 -0.98 -7.79 -8.22
CA VAL A 99 -0.41 -8.81 -7.33
C VAL A 99 -1.20 -10.13 -7.40
N SER A 100 -2.55 -10.04 -7.50
CA SER A 100 -3.40 -11.26 -7.61
C SER A 100 -3.22 -12.03 -8.91
N THR A 101 -2.63 -11.41 -9.95
CA THR A 101 -2.36 -12.05 -11.25
C THR A 101 -0.96 -12.64 -11.35
N ILE A 102 -0.08 -12.36 -10.38
CA ILE A 102 1.28 -12.95 -10.36
C ILE A 102 1.15 -14.44 -10.08
N PRO A 103 1.69 -15.32 -10.95
CA PRO A 103 1.75 -16.76 -10.71
C PRO A 103 2.46 -17.06 -9.39
N GLU A 104 2.04 -18.11 -8.70
CA GLU A 104 2.56 -18.44 -7.36
C GLU A 104 4.07 -18.70 -7.39
N ASP A 105 4.55 -19.37 -8.42
CA ASP A 105 5.97 -19.65 -8.67
C ASP A 105 6.82 -18.40 -8.98
N LYS A 106 6.20 -17.24 -9.20
CA LYS A 106 6.86 -15.96 -9.49
C LYS A 106 6.73 -14.94 -8.36
N ARG A 107 6.02 -15.25 -7.30
CA ARG A 107 5.79 -14.30 -6.20
C ARG A 107 7.06 -13.96 -5.46
N GLU A 108 7.91 -14.94 -5.18
CA GLU A 108 9.18 -14.72 -4.49
C GLU A 108 10.11 -13.83 -5.33
N ASP A 109 10.24 -14.10 -6.63
CA ASP A 109 11.02 -13.28 -7.56
C ASP A 109 10.53 -11.82 -7.57
N TYR A 110 9.20 -11.62 -7.56
CA TYR A 110 8.59 -10.30 -7.52
C TYR A 110 8.93 -9.56 -6.22
N GLU A 111 8.77 -10.22 -5.07
CA GLU A 111 9.07 -9.63 -3.76
C GLU A 111 10.58 -9.32 -3.62
N ASP A 112 11.45 -10.21 -4.06
CA ASP A 112 12.90 -9.98 -4.01
C ASP A 112 13.32 -8.80 -4.89
N LEU A 113 12.74 -8.65 -6.08
CA LEU A 113 12.99 -7.48 -6.93
C LEU A 113 12.48 -6.19 -6.29
N TYR A 114 11.32 -6.26 -5.65
CA TYR A 114 10.75 -5.10 -4.95
C TYR A 114 11.61 -4.70 -3.75
N ASP A 115 12.00 -5.67 -2.93
CA ASP A 115 12.88 -5.45 -1.78
C ASP A 115 14.23 -4.86 -2.21
N ALA A 116 14.83 -5.36 -3.29
CA ALA A 116 16.09 -4.80 -3.81
C ALA A 116 15.97 -3.31 -4.16
N LYS A 117 14.88 -2.90 -4.83
CA LYS A 117 14.62 -1.50 -5.15
C LYS A 117 14.36 -0.65 -3.91
N TYR A 118 13.61 -1.19 -2.96
CA TYR A 118 13.31 -0.52 -1.70
C TYR A 118 14.57 -0.31 -0.85
N ILE A 119 15.41 -1.35 -0.71
CA ILE A 119 16.67 -1.28 0.04
C ILE A 119 17.61 -0.25 -0.57
N ALA A 120 17.77 -0.28 -1.89
CA ALA A 120 18.62 0.70 -2.59
C ALA A 120 18.13 2.15 -2.35
N GLY A 121 16.82 2.38 -2.45
CA GLY A 121 16.24 3.70 -2.24
C GLY A 121 16.37 4.18 -0.79
N THR A 122 16.02 3.32 0.18
CA THR A 122 16.06 3.72 1.61
C THR A 122 17.49 3.89 2.13
N ALA A 123 18.44 3.07 1.67
CA ALA A 123 19.86 3.21 2.01
C ALA A 123 20.46 4.50 1.44
N GLY A 124 20.07 4.89 0.23
CA GLY A 124 20.51 6.14 -0.39
C GLY A 124 20.06 7.40 0.36
N LEU A 125 18.94 7.34 1.08
CA LEU A 125 18.48 8.45 1.93
C LEU A 125 19.28 8.60 3.23
N GLU A 126 19.92 7.55 3.69
CA GLU A 126 20.74 7.54 4.92
C GLU A 126 22.25 7.60 4.62
N ASP A 127 22.64 7.79 3.36
CA ASP A 127 24.03 7.74 2.92
C ASP A 127 24.77 6.44 3.30
N ILE A 128 23.98 5.34 3.37
CA ILE A 128 24.47 4.00 3.69
C ILE A 128 24.77 3.28 2.39
N SER A 129 25.95 2.65 2.29
CA SER A 129 26.28 1.82 1.14
C SER A 129 25.34 0.62 1.02
N ALA A 130 24.36 0.69 0.10
CA ALA A 130 23.39 -0.38 -0.18
C ALA A 130 24.05 -1.66 -0.73
N GLY A 131 25.34 -1.58 -1.14
CA GLY A 131 26.11 -2.71 -1.67
C GLY A 131 26.60 -3.71 -0.61
N SER A 132 26.34 -3.50 0.67
CA SER A 132 26.64 -4.50 1.67
C SER A 132 25.58 -5.61 1.59
N GLY A 133 25.94 -6.83 1.17
CA GLY A 133 25.07 -8.00 1.19
C GLY A 133 24.45 -8.30 2.58
N LYS A 134 24.96 -7.65 3.62
CA LYS A 134 24.41 -7.65 4.98
C LYS A 134 23.04 -7.00 5.03
N LEU A 135 22.89 -5.78 4.50
CA LEU A 135 21.60 -5.08 4.53
C LEU A 135 20.52 -5.86 3.79
N THR A 136 20.83 -6.41 2.62
CA THR A 136 19.89 -7.25 1.86
C THR A 136 19.46 -8.49 2.66
N ARG A 137 20.41 -9.16 3.35
CA ARG A 137 20.10 -10.28 4.22
C ARG A 137 19.20 -9.89 5.38
N ASN A 138 19.51 -8.77 6.02
CA ASN A 138 18.75 -8.25 7.14
C ASN A 138 17.29 -7.93 6.75
N TYR A 139 17.08 -7.33 5.59
CA TYR A 139 15.73 -7.05 5.08
C TYR A 139 14.93 -8.30 4.72
N ARG A 140 15.57 -9.42 4.33
CA ARG A 140 14.87 -10.70 4.21
C ARG A 140 14.34 -11.19 5.55
N LEU A 141 15.10 -11.03 6.64
CA LEU A 141 14.63 -11.34 7.99
C LEU A 141 13.49 -10.40 8.44
N VAL A 142 13.58 -9.12 8.09
CA VAL A 142 12.50 -8.15 8.31
C VAL A 142 11.23 -8.59 7.57
N ARG A 143 11.33 -9.02 6.32
CA ARG A 143 10.18 -9.57 5.56
C ARG A 143 9.55 -10.76 6.28
N THR A 144 10.33 -11.75 6.67
CA THR A 144 9.84 -12.91 7.42
C THR A 144 9.17 -12.50 8.74
N CYS A 145 9.75 -11.53 9.46
CA CYS A 145 9.17 -11.00 10.69
C CYS A 145 7.80 -10.34 10.42
N ARG A 146 7.66 -9.57 9.34
CA ARG A 146 6.39 -8.94 8.94
C ARG A 146 5.33 -9.96 8.55
N GLU A 147 5.69 -11.00 7.80
CA GLU A 147 4.78 -12.08 7.38
C GLU A 147 4.23 -12.88 8.57
N THR A 148 5.03 -13.04 9.62
CA THR A 148 4.64 -13.75 10.84
C THR A 148 3.97 -12.85 11.88
N ALA A 149 4.19 -11.54 11.79
CA ALA A 149 3.54 -10.56 12.67
C ALA A 149 2.05 -10.44 12.31
N GLY A 150 1.22 -10.25 13.32
CA GLY A 150 -0.16 -9.82 13.09
C GLY A 150 -0.20 -8.44 12.42
N LYS A 151 -1.38 -8.01 11.98
CA LYS A 151 -1.57 -6.69 11.36
C LYS A 151 -1.43 -5.50 12.32
N LYS A 152 -1.17 -5.74 13.59
CA LYS A 152 -1.03 -4.69 14.60
C LYS A 152 0.43 -4.46 14.95
N VAL A 153 0.90 -3.26 14.67
CA VAL A 153 2.24 -2.79 15.06
C VAL A 153 2.23 -2.42 16.54
N THR A 154 3.27 -2.85 17.27
CA THR A 154 3.51 -2.50 18.69
C THR A 154 4.92 -1.94 18.85
N PRO A 155 5.26 -1.27 19.97
CA PRO A 155 6.63 -0.84 20.25
C PRO A 155 7.64 -2.01 20.22
N GLU A 156 7.25 -3.19 20.72
CA GLU A 156 8.11 -4.39 20.69
C GLU A 156 8.38 -4.86 19.25
N PHE A 157 7.36 -4.83 18.39
CA PHE A 157 7.54 -5.14 16.96
C PHE A 157 8.51 -4.15 16.31
N ILE A 158 8.36 -2.85 16.57
CA ILE A 158 9.25 -1.80 16.05
C ILE A 158 10.68 -2.00 16.55
N ARG A 159 10.86 -2.37 17.81
CA ARG A 159 12.15 -2.70 18.40
C ARG A 159 12.80 -3.92 17.71
N GLU A 160 12.00 -4.93 17.42
CA GLU A 160 12.48 -6.12 16.69
C GLU A 160 12.88 -5.76 15.26
N ILE A 161 12.12 -4.93 14.54
CA ILE A 161 12.48 -4.44 13.21
C ILE A 161 13.82 -3.68 13.24
N HIS A 162 14.02 -2.80 14.23
CA HIS A 162 15.30 -2.11 14.44
C HIS A 162 16.45 -3.10 14.64
N ARG A 163 16.24 -4.11 15.50
CA ARG A 163 17.23 -5.16 15.78
C ARG A 163 17.60 -5.94 14.50
N LEU A 164 16.62 -6.30 13.69
CA LEU A 164 16.83 -7.05 12.46
C LEU A 164 17.55 -6.21 11.38
N ILE A 165 17.16 -4.94 11.20
CA ILE A 165 17.81 -4.05 10.22
C ILE A 165 19.30 -3.89 10.52
N LEU A 166 19.66 -3.75 11.79
CA LEU A 166 21.03 -3.50 12.24
C LEU A 166 21.80 -4.77 12.63
N MET A 167 21.23 -5.94 12.41
CA MET A 167 21.90 -7.21 12.76
C MET A 167 23.28 -7.31 12.08
N GLU A 168 24.30 -7.72 12.85
CA GLU A 168 25.70 -7.76 12.45
C GLU A 168 26.37 -6.38 12.18
N LEU A 169 25.71 -5.27 12.56
CA LEU A 169 26.31 -3.96 12.60
C LEU A 169 26.80 -3.65 14.02
N PRO A 170 27.81 -2.76 14.18
CA PRO A 170 28.41 -2.52 15.51
C PRO A 170 27.54 -1.69 16.47
N GLU A 171 26.40 -1.18 16.01
CA GLU A 171 25.52 -0.34 16.82
C GLU A 171 24.69 -1.16 17.82
N GLU A 172 24.23 -0.51 18.88
CA GLU A 172 23.27 -1.09 19.82
C GLU A 172 21.94 -1.35 19.10
N THR A 173 21.54 -2.61 19.03
CA THR A 173 20.37 -3.04 18.27
C THR A 173 19.19 -3.35 19.19
N GLY A 174 17.99 -2.88 18.82
CA GLY A 174 16.78 -3.18 19.57
C GLY A 174 16.67 -2.48 20.92
N VAL A 175 17.39 -1.36 21.14
CA VAL A 175 17.37 -0.59 22.38
C VAL A 175 16.81 0.80 22.11
N PHE A 176 15.79 1.20 22.85
CA PHE A 176 15.29 2.57 22.81
C PHE A 176 16.28 3.52 23.50
N ARG A 177 16.25 4.80 23.11
CA ARG A 177 17.06 5.82 23.77
C ARG A 177 16.71 5.92 25.25
N GLU A 178 17.72 6.22 26.09
CA GLU A 178 17.61 6.30 27.53
C GLU A 178 16.85 7.54 28.06
N ASP A 179 16.29 8.39 27.19
CA ASP A 179 15.55 9.60 27.60
C ASP A 179 14.21 9.30 28.33
N GLY A 180 13.97 8.03 28.63
CA GLY A 180 12.94 7.51 29.52
C GLY A 180 11.51 7.49 28.95
N ASN A 181 11.27 8.07 27.78
CA ASN A 181 9.90 8.25 27.25
C ASN A 181 9.71 7.79 25.80
N ALA A 182 10.76 7.28 25.13
CA ALA A 182 10.68 6.92 23.71
C ALA A 182 9.61 5.87 23.43
N GLU A 183 9.56 4.80 24.24
CA GLU A 183 8.57 3.73 24.10
C GLU A 183 7.14 4.22 24.35
N LEU A 184 6.92 5.02 25.41
CA LEU A 184 5.61 5.59 25.71
C LEU A 184 5.12 6.52 24.58
N ARG A 185 5.99 7.41 24.09
CA ARG A 185 5.65 8.29 22.96
C ARG A 185 5.34 7.50 21.70
N LEU A 186 6.08 6.42 21.44
CA LEU A 186 5.84 5.53 20.33
C LEU A 186 4.48 4.84 20.44
N GLN A 187 4.12 4.36 21.65
CA GLN A 187 2.79 3.80 21.92
C GLN A 187 1.70 4.83 21.65
N MET A 188 1.87 6.09 22.10
CA MET A 188 0.88 7.15 21.89
C MET A 188 0.62 7.43 20.40
N ILE A 189 1.65 7.47 19.54
CA ILE A 189 1.45 7.70 18.10
C ILE A 189 0.83 6.49 17.41
N LEU A 190 1.08 5.26 17.88
CA LEU A 190 0.42 4.06 17.42
C LEU A 190 -1.07 4.04 17.80
N ASP A 191 -1.39 4.36 19.04
CA ASP A 191 -2.77 4.42 19.53
C ASP A 191 -3.58 5.44 18.74
N GLU A 192 -3.01 6.62 18.46
CA GLU A 192 -3.67 7.62 17.62
C GLU A 192 -3.88 7.12 16.19
N TYR A 193 -2.88 6.45 15.58
CA TYR A 193 -3.01 5.84 14.27
C TYR A 193 -4.19 4.86 14.22
N TYR A 194 -4.26 3.92 15.17
CA TYR A 194 -5.33 2.93 15.21
C TYR A 194 -6.68 3.56 15.51
N GLN A 195 -6.76 4.46 16.48
CA GLN A 195 -8.01 5.18 16.80
C GLN A 195 -8.58 5.89 15.57
N LYS A 196 -7.72 6.56 14.80
CA LYS A 196 -8.15 7.28 13.59
C LYS A 196 -8.58 6.31 12.49
N THR A 197 -7.80 5.28 12.21
CA THR A 197 -8.12 4.30 11.15
C THR A 197 -9.38 3.50 11.48
N ASP A 198 -9.61 3.13 12.74
CA ASP A 198 -10.82 2.46 13.20
C ASP A 198 -12.05 3.38 13.11
N ALA A 199 -11.87 4.69 13.29
CA ALA A 199 -12.89 5.70 13.07
C ALA A 199 -13.17 6.00 11.57
N GLY A 200 -12.49 5.32 10.64
CA GLY A 200 -12.71 5.44 9.20
C GLY A 200 -11.89 6.52 8.50
N TYR A 201 -10.88 7.08 9.14
CA TYR A 201 -9.94 7.97 8.46
C TYR A 201 -9.07 7.20 7.46
N SER A 202 -8.58 7.91 6.45
CA SER A 202 -7.70 7.34 5.41
C SER A 202 -6.44 6.74 6.02
N VAL A 203 -6.24 5.45 5.83
CA VAL A 203 -5.01 4.74 6.27
C VAL A 203 -3.77 5.37 5.64
N PHE A 204 -3.86 5.80 4.37
CA PHE A 204 -2.74 6.45 3.69
C PHE A 204 -2.31 7.73 4.43
N GLU A 205 -3.24 8.63 4.74
CA GLU A 205 -2.95 9.86 5.49
C GLU A 205 -2.39 9.56 6.88
N GLN A 206 -3.01 8.62 7.60
CA GLN A 206 -2.60 8.30 8.96
C GLN A 206 -1.22 7.64 9.00
N ALA A 207 -0.85 6.83 7.99
CA ALA A 207 0.48 6.26 7.87
C ALA A 207 1.55 7.34 7.62
N VAL A 208 1.26 8.33 6.76
CA VAL A 208 2.18 9.47 6.55
C VAL A 208 2.37 10.29 7.83
N LEU A 209 1.29 10.56 8.57
CA LEU A 209 1.38 11.25 9.85
C LEU A 209 2.15 10.44 10.90
N PHE A 210 1.96 9.12 10.92
CA PHE A 210 2.74 8.23 11.79
C PHE A 210 4.24 8.33 11.47
N LEU A 211 4.63 8.22 10.19
CA LEU A 211 6.03 8.34 9.78
C LEU A 211 6.66 9.66 10.25
N TYR A 212 5.98 10.77 10.02
CA TYR A 212 6.45 12.09 10.45
C TYR A 212 6.62 12.15 11.97
N ARG A 213 5.62 11.71 12.73
CA ARG A 213 5.68 11.68 14.20
C ARG A 213 6.74 10.73 14.73
N PHE A 214 6.97 9.62 14.05
CA PHE A 214 8.04 8.69 14.37
C PHE A 214 9.41 9.40 14.33
N PHE A 215 9.64 10.26 13.33
CA PHE A 215 10.87 11.06 13.27
C PHE A 215 10.96 12.10 14.39
N ILE A 216 9.86 12.69 14.82
CA ILE A 216 9.85 13.58 16.00
C ILE A 216 10.16 12.82 17.28
N VAL A 217 9.57 11.63 17.47
CA VAL A 217 9.84 10.77 18.64
C VAL A 217 11.29 10.33 18.65
N HIS A 218 11.86 10.01 17.47
CA HIS A 218 13.24 9.55 17.29
C HIS A 218 13.64 8.47 18.31
N PRO A 219 12.95 7.30 18.32
CA PRO A 219 12.99 6.38 19.45
C PRO A 219 14.33 5.66 19.66
N PHE A 220 15.19 5.60 18.65
CA PHE A 220 16.46 4.87 18.69
C PHE A 220 17.66 5.81 18.63
N PRO A 221 18.84 5.38 19.11
CA PRO A 221 20.09 6.13 18.93
C PRO A 221 20.46 6.33 17.46
N THR A 222 20.21 5.31 16.61
CA THR A 222 20.57 5.30 15.17
C THR A 222 19.45 4.71 14.32
N ALA A 223 19.58 4.76 12.99
CA ALA A 223 18.73 4.10 11.99
C ALA A 223 17.22 4.41 12.06
N ASN A 224 16.82 5.51 12.71
CA ASN A 224 15.41 5.89 12.79
C ASN A 224 14.77 6.06 11.41
N GLY A 225 15.53 6.54 10.43
CA GLY A 225 15.03 6.68 9.06
C GLY A 225 14.69 5.34 8.41
N LEU A 226 15.57 4.34 8.52
CA LEU A 226 15.34 3.00 7.98
C LEU A 226 14.12 2.35 8.64
N VAL A 227 14.07 2.38 9.98
CA VAL A 227 12.98 1.78 10.75
C VAL A 227 11.65 2.50 10.49
N GLY A 228 11.63 3.82 10.54
CA GLY A 228 10.42 4.61 10.33
C GLY A 228 9.78 4.35 8.97
N ARG A 229 10.60 4.31 7.89
CA ARG A 229 10.11 3.99 6.54
C ARG A 229 9.65 2.54 6.41
N GLU A 230 10.28 1.60 7.10
CA GLU A 230 9.85 0.20 7.11
C GLU A 230 8.50 0.03 7.79
N ILE A 231 8.31 0.62 8.98
CA ILE A 231 7.03 0.57 9.69
C ILE A 231 5.93 1.31 8.89
N PHE A 232 6.24 2.47 8.31
CA PHE A 232 5.32 3.19 7.43
C PHE A 232 4.82 2.31 6.29
N ASN A 233 5.73 1.61 5.59
CA ASN A 233 5.37 0.72 4.51
C ASN A 233 4.57 -0.49 4.99
N PHE A 234 4.88 -1.03 6.16
CA PHE A 234 4.09 -2.10 6.75
C PHE A 234 2.66 -1.64 7.08
N LEU A 235 2.48 -0.42 7.60
CA LEU A 235 1.15 0.15 7.82
C LEU A 235 0.38 0.35 6.51
N LEU A 236 1.04 0.77 5.43
CA LEU A 236 0.44 0.85 4.10
C LEU A 236 -0.01 -0.52 3.59
N GLU A 237 0.84 -1.54 3.69
CA GLU A 237 0.50 -2.91 3.28
C GLU A 237 -0.66 -3.50 4.08
N CYS A 238 -0.69 -3.29 5.39
CA CYS A 238 -1.83 -3.67 6.24
C CYS A 238 -3.13 -3.01 5.77
N GLY A 239 -3.03 -1.78 5.24
CA GLY A 239 -4.12 -1.07 4.59
C GLY A 239 -4.43 -1.54 3.16
N GLY A 240 -3.62 -2.44 2.60
CA GLY A 240 -3.75 -2.95 1.22
C GLY A 240 -3.19 -2.00 0.16
N TYR A 241 -2.35 -1.05 0.53
CA TYR A 241 -1.62 -0.18 -0.40
C TYR A 241 -0.27 -0.79 -0.77
N GLN A 242 0.24 -0.40 -1.92
CA GLN A 242 1.61 -0.70 -2.30
C GLN A 242 2.60 0.03 -1.38
N ARG A 243 3.72 -0.62 -1.08
CA ARG A 243 4.85 0.04 -0.41
C ARG A 243 5.40 1.20 -1.24
N ILE A 244 5.85 2.26 -0.60
CA ILE A 244 6.53 3.37 -1.25
C ILE A 244 8.03 3.09 -1.30
N ILE A 245 8.59 3.08 -2.50
CA ILE A 245 10.03 3.11 -2.73
C ILE A 245 10.46 4.58 -2.77
N PHE A 246 11.59 4.89 -2.15
CA PHE A 246 12.16 6.24 -2.14
C PHE A 246 13.46 6.28 -2.98
N PRO A 247 13.38 6.18 -4.32
CA PRO A 247 14.57 6.28 -5.13
C PRO A 247 15.16 7.69 -5.04
N SER A 248 16.45 7.84 -5.36
CA SER A 248 17.16 9.11 -5.23
C SER A 248 16.48 10.29 -5.92
N GLU A 249 15.76 10.04 -7.02
CA GLU A 249 14.97 11.05 -7.74
C GLU A 249 13.84 11.65 -6.90
N PHE A 250 13.37 10.95 -5.85
CA PHE A 250 12.33 11.45 -4.94
C PHE A 250 12.89 11.97 -3.61
N ALA A 251 14.20 11.86 -3.37
CA ALA A 251 14.81 12.30 -2.11
C ALA A 251 14.46 13.76 -1.78
N LYS A 252 14.55 14.65 -2.78
CA LYS A 252 14.18 16.07 -2.59
C LYS A 252 12.69 16.24 -2.20
N LEU A 253 11.79 15.52 -2.86
CA LEU A 253 10.35 15.59 -2.53
C LEU A 253 10.07 15.04 -1.15
N TYR A 254 10.75 13.96 -0.77
CA TYR A 254 10.65 13.36 0.56
C TYR A 254 11.10 14.34 1.65
N THR A 255 12.28 14.98 1.50
CA THR A 255 12.79 15.98 2.45
C THR A 255 11.84 17.19 2.53
N MET A 256 11.38 17.72 1.38
CA MET A 256 10.41 18.81 1.36
C MET A 256 9.10 18.43 2.08
N ALA A 257 8.64 17.20 1.97
CA ALA A 257 7.44 16.76 2.67
C ALA A 257 7.63 16.82 4.19
N LEU A 258 8.77 16.35 4.71
CA LEU A 258 9.08 16.44 6.13
C LEU A 258 9.19 17.90 6.60
N ASP A 259 9.83 18.78 5.83
CA ASP A 259 9.92 20.22 6.12
C ASP A 259 8.54 20.90 6.25
N PHE A 260 7.56 20.45 5.45
CA PHE A 260 6.18 20.92 5.62
C PHE A 260 5.55 20.40 6.91
N GLY A 261 5.87 19.18 7.31
CA GLY A 261 5.47 18.64 8.62
C GLY A 261 5.97 19.51 9.76
N ASP A 262 7.25 19.91 9.74
CA ASP A 262 7.87 20.80 10.76
C ASP A 262 7.16 22.16 10.84
N LYS A 263 6.65 22.67 9.72
CA LYS A 263 5.84 23.87 9.64
C LYS A 263 4.37 23.65 9.99
N LYS A 264 3.99 22.43 10.39
CA LYS A 264 2.61 22.01 10.68
C LYS A 264 1.67 22.11 9.45
N ASP A 265 2.23 22.17 8.25
CA ASP A 265 1.49 22.12 6.99
C ASP A 265 1.30 20.66 6.53
N TYR A 266 0.51 19.92 7.30
CA TYR A 266 0.25 18.51 7.05
C TYR A 266 -0.44 18.26 5.71
N GLN A 267 -1.21 19.22 5.20
CA GLN A 267 -1.84 19.11 3.90
C GLN A 267 -0.81 18.98 2.78
N ARG A 268 0.19 19.89 2.74
CA ARG A 268 1.26 19.80 1.74
C ARG A 268 2.13 18.57 1.95
N MET A 269 2.45 18.24 3.20
CA MET A 269 3.21 17.04 3.52
C MET A 269 2.54 15.78 2.93
N VAL A 270 1.29 15.53 3.26
CA VAL A 270 0.55 14.34 2.81
C VAL A 270 0.37 14.36 1.28
N THR A 271 0.12 15.54 0.69
CA THR A 271 0.00 15.68 -0.78
C THR A 271 1.30 15.32 -1.50
N LEU A 272 2.47 15.65 -0.96
CA LEU A 272 3.76 15.25 -1.54
C LEU A 272 3.99 13.75 -1.44
N PHE A 273 3.67 13.11 -0.32
CA PHE A 273 3.71 11.64 -0.21
C PHE A 273 2.75 10.97 -1.20
N ALA A 274 1.54 11.51 -1.37
CA ALA A 274 0.60 11.04 -2.37
C ALA A 274 1.19 11.17 -3.79
N SER A 275 1.88 12.26 -4.08
CA SER A 275 2.55 12.46 -5.38
C SER A 275 3.67 11.44 -5.63
N ILE A 276 4.46 11.10 -4.62
CA ILE A 276 5.48 10.04 -4.72
C ILE A 276 4.80 8.68 -4.98
N PHE A 277 3.78 8.35 -4.20
CA PHE A 277 3.00 7.13 -4.35
C PHE A 277 2.40 6.99 -5.75
N MET A 278 1.76 8.02 -6.27
CA MET A 278 1.13 8.01 -7.59
C MET A 278 2.14 7.85 -8.73
N ARG A 279 3.31 8.51 -8.64
CA ARG A 279 4.37 8.40 -9.67
C ARG A 279 4.95 6.98 -9.79
N GLN A 280 4.96 6.22 -8.72
CA GLN A 280 5.38 4.81 -8.75
C GLN A 280 4.34 3.93 -9.44
N ASN A 281 3.06 4.18 -9.20
CA ASN A 281 1.96 3.39 -9.76
C ASN A 281 1.75 3.61 -11.27
N VAL A 282 2.12 4.78 -11.80
CA VAL A 282 2.05 5.06 -13.26
C VAL A 282 3.06 4.20 -14.07
N ARG A 283 4.11 3.66 -13.45
CA ARG A 283 5.14 2.86 -14.13
C ARG A 283 4.87 1.35 -14.16
N VAL A 284 3.74 0.91 -13.64
CA VAL A 284 3.38 -0.53 -13.55
C VAL A 284 2.51 -1.00 -14.72
N PHE A 285 2.14 -0.09 -15.65
CA PHE A 285 1.35 -0.40 -16.84
C PHE A 285 2.08 -0.01 -18.12
#